data_ac3f65d9646b2dc4b17306c1a7db88cc
#
_entry.id   ac3f65d9646b2dc4b17306c1a7db88cc
#
_cell.length_a   1.000
_cell.length_b   1.000
_cell.length_c   1.000
_cell.angle_alpha   90.00
_cell.angle_beta   90.00
_cell.angle_gamma   90.00
#
_symmetry.space_group_name_H-M   'P 1'
#
loop_
_entity.id
_entity.type
_entity.pdbx_description
1 polymer ?
#
loop_
_entity_poly.entity_id
_entity_poly.type
_entity_poly.pdbx_seq_one_letter_code
_entity_poly.pdbx_strand_id
1 'polypeptide(L)'
;MNQYARTELLLGAEGMSRLHGARVALYGVGGVGGHAAEALVRSGVHQIDLYDNDTVSLTNLNRQLIATRSTIGMYKVDAMADRLRDIDPEVLVGAYRMFYMP
;
A
#
# COMPACT_ATOMS: atom_id res chain seq x y z
N MET A 1 19.90 10.93 -7.22
CA MET A 1 18.49 11.00 -7.64
C MET A 1 17.70 9.97 -6.84
N ASN A 2 16.63 10.38 -6.18
CA ASN A 2 15.79 9.47 -5.43
C ASN A 2 14.69 8.87 -6.32
N GLN A 3 13.98 7.87 -5.80
CA GLN A 3 12.93 7.18 -6.54
C GLN A 3 11.73 8.05 -6.93
N TYR A 4 11.60 9.25 -6.34
CA TYR A 4 10.47 10.16 -6.60
C TYR A 4 10.84 11.33 -7.51
N ALA A 5 12.03 11.33 -8.11
CA ALA A 5 12.51 12.47 -8.90
C ALA A 5 11.55 12.86 -10.05
N ARG A 6 10.95 11.88 -10.72
CA ARG A 6 9.98 12.15 -11.78
C ARG A 6 8.70 12.77 -11.27
N THR A 7 8.20 12.30 -10.14
CA THR A 7 7.00 12.86 -9.51
C THR A 7 7.27 14.30 -9.07
N GLU A 8 8.45 14.56 -8.53
CA GLU A 8 8.85 15.90 -8.13
C GLU A 8 8.94 16.87 -9.31
N LEU A 9 9.36 16.40 -10.48
CA LEU A 9 9.37 17.23 -11.70
C LEU A 9 7.97 17.71 -12.07
N LEU A 10 6.93 16.92 -11.77
CA LEU A 10 5.53 17.27 -12.04
C LEU A 10 4.91 18.11 -10.94
N LEU A 11 5.21 17.82 -9.68
CA LEU A 11 4.55 18.44 -8.53
C LEU A 11 5.35 19.58 -7.89
N GLY A 12 6.66 19.63 -8.15
CA GLY A 12 7.56 20.53 -7.45
C GLY A 12 7.90 20.06 -6.04
N ALA A 13 8.87 20.69 -5.42
CA ALA A 13 9.33 20.31 -4.08
C ALA A 13 8.24 20.47 -3.01
N GLU A 14 7.43 21.53 -3.11
CA GLU A 14 6.32 21.74 -2.16
C GLU A 14 5.25 20.66 -2.30
N GLY A 15 4.87 20.30 -3.54
CA GLY A 15 3.92 19.24 -3.79
C GLY A 15 4.41 17.90 -3.27
N MET A 16 5.69 17.57 -3.46
CA MET A 16 6.29 16.35 -2.90
C MET A 16 6.29 16.36 -1.37
N SER A 17 6.59 17.50 -0.75
CA SER A 17 6.57 17.62 0.71
C SER A 17 5.17 17.34 1.27
N ARG A 18 4.14 17.86 0.62
CA ARG A 18 2.74 17.60 1.02
C ARG A 18 2.39 16.12 0.87
N LEU A 19 2.82 15.50 -0.23
CA LEU A 19 2.56 14.08 -0.48
C LEU A 19 3.27 13.20 0.55
N HIS A 20 4.53 13.47 0.86
CA HIS A 20 5.28 12.75 1.89
C HIS A 20 4.66 12.93 3.29
N GLY A 21 4.05 14.07 3.57
CA GLY A 21 3.40 14.35 4.85
C GLY A 21 1.97 13.81 4.95
N ALA A 22 1.40 13.31 3.86
CA ALA A 22 0.03 12.81 3.86
C ALA A 22 -0.07 11.46 4.59
N ARG A 23 -1.19 11.26 5.27
CA ARG A 23 -1.54 9.98 5.89
C ARG A 23 -2.84 9.48 5.28
N VAL A 24 -2.82 8.26 4.78
CA VAL A 24 -3.96 7.68 4.06
C VAL A 24 -4.41 6.41 4.76
N ALA A 25 -5.71 6.24 4.92
CA ALA A 25 -6.31 5.00 5.41
C ALA A 25 -7.05 4.31 4.26
N LEU A 26 -6.82 3.02 4.08
CA LEU A 26 -7.49 2.21 3.07
C LEU A 26 -8.22 1.05 3.74
N TYR A 27 -9.48 0.90 3.39
CA TYR A 27 -10.34 -0.16 3.89
C TYR A 27 -10.57 -1.17 2.77
N GLY A 28 -9.99 -2.37 2.94
CA GLY A 28 -9.95 -3.36 1.89
C GLY A 28 -8.69 -3.23 1.03
N VAL A 29 -7.85 -4.28 1.01
CA VAL A 29 -6.55 -4.24 0.33
C VAL A 29 -6.41 -5.26 -0.80
N GLY A 30 -7.47 -6.01 -1.08
CA GLY A 30 -7.55 -6.83 -2.29
C GLY A 30 -8.04 -5.99 -3.48
N GLY A 31 -7.86 -6.48 -4.69
CA GLY A 31 -8.38 -5.83 -5.89
C GLY A 31 -7.99 -4.36 -6.00
N VAL A 32 -8.99 -3.48 -6.12
CA VAL A 32 -8.78 -2.04 -6.33
C VAL A 32 -8.03 -1.39 -5.17
N GLY A 33 -8.32 -1.80 -3.92
CA GLY A 33 -7.64 -1.26 -2.74
C GLY A 33 -6.15 -1.56 -2.74
N GLY A 34 -5.74 -2.76 -3.17
CA GLY A 34 -4.34 -3.12 -3.29
C GLY A 34 -3.61 -2.29 -4.35
N HIS A 35 -4.23 -2.10 -5.50
CA HIS A 35 -3.66 -1.25 -6.56
C HIS A 35 -3.53 0.21 -6.10
N ALA A 36 -4.55 0.72 -5.39
CA ALA A 36 -4.51 2.08 -4.86
C ALA A 36 -3.38 2.27 -3.84
N ALA A 37 -3.20 1.32 -2.92
CA ALA A 37 -2.13 1.38 -1.94
C ALA A 37 -0.76 1.46 -2.61
N GLU A 38 -0.51 0.60 -3.58
CA GLU A 38 0.76 0.58 -4.31
C GLU A 38 1.00 1.89 -5.07
N ALA A 39 -0.02 2.39 -5.77
CA ALA A 39 0.09 3.63 -6.52
C ALA A 39 0.40 4.82 -5.60
N LEU A 40 -0.24 4.91 -4.43
CA LEU A 40 0.01 5.98 -3.47
C LEU A 40 1.44 5.95 -2.95
N VAL A 41 1.93 4.78 -2.55
CA VAL A 41 3.31 4.64 -2.04
C VAL A 41 4.34 4.92 -3.13
N ARG A 42 4.13 4.41 -4.34
CA ARG A 42 5.02 4.69 -5.47
C ARG A 42 5.05 6.18 -5.82
N SER A 43 3.96 6.90 -5.57
CA SER A 43 3.89 8.35 -5.79
C SER A 43 4.55 9.18 -4.69
N GLY A 44 4.78 8.60 -3.51
CA GLY A 44 5.49 9.28 -2.43
C GLY A 44 4.73 9.42 -1.12
N VAL A 45 3.57 8.77 -0.95
CA VAL A 45 2.90 8.72 0.34
C VAL A 45 3.72 7.87 1.30
N HIS A 46 4.10 8.42 2.46
CA HIS A 46 4.96 7.76 3.45
C HIS A 46 4.22 7.22 4.66
N GLN A 47 2.93 7.48 4.80
CA GLN A 47 2.12 6.94 5.91
C GLN A 47 0.82 6.38 5.37
N ILE A 48 0.60 5.09 5.57
CA ILE A 48 -0.60 4.42 5.10
C ILE A 48 -1.07 3.40 6.14
N ASP A 49 -2.37 3.43 6.44
CA ASP A 49 -3.01 2.46 7.33
C ASP A 49 -3.91 1.55 6.51
N LEU A 50 -3.75 0.26 6.67
CA LEU A 50 -4.47 -0.77 5.93
C LEU A 50 -5.40 -1.54 6.86
N TYR A 51 -6.66 -1.66 6.46
CA TYR A 51 -7.68 -2.38 7.22
C TYR A 51 -8.31 -3.47 6.34
N ASP A 52 -8.18 -4.70 6.75
CA ASP A 52 -8.81 -5.85 6.09
C ASP A 52 -8.74 -7.05 7.04
N ASN A 53 -9.76 -7.88 7.08
CA ASN A 53 -9.74 -9.07 7.91
C ASN A 53 -9.56 -10.37 7.12
N ASP A 54 -9.45 -10.29 5.81
CA ASP A 54 -9.30 -11.46 4.96
C ASP A 54 -7.86 -11.95 4.88
N THR A 55 -7.72 -13.24 4.60
CA THR A 55 -6.44 -13.86 4.23
C THR A 55 -6.34 -14.01 2.72
N VAL A 56 -5.10 -14.10 2.23
CA VAL A 56 -4.84 -14.36 0.82
C VAL A 56 -5.23 -15.81 0.50
N SER A 57 -5.99 -16.00 -0.56
CA SER A 57 -6.41 -17.32 -1.02
C SER A 57 -5.92 -17.61 -2.43
N LEU A 58 -5.94 -18.89 -2.82
CA LEU A 58 -5.52 -19.32 -4.14
C LEU A 58 -6.30 -18.61 -5.26
N THR A 59 -7.60 -18.34 -5.04
CA THR A 59 -8.45 -17.69 -6.03
C THR A 59 -8.09 -16.22 -6.29
N ASN A 60 -7.28 -15.60 -5.42
CA ASN A 60 -6.84 -14.22 -5.58
C ASN A 60 -5.67 -14.06 -6.56
N LEU A 61 -4.95 -15.15 -6.87
CA LEU A 61 -3.70 -15.08 -7.64
C LEU A 61 -3.84 -14.42 -9.00
N ASN A 62 -5.00 -14.48 -9.61
CA ASN A 62 -5.20 -13.97 -10.97
C ASN A 62 -5.46 -12.46 -11.05
N ARG A 63 -5.72 -11.78 -9.94
CA ARG A 63 -6.17 -10.37 -9.98
C ARG A 63 -5.70 -9.48 -8.84
N GLN A 64 -5.16 -10.02 -7.76
CA GLN A 64 -4.75 -9.22 -6.61
C GLN A 64 -3.23 -9.13 -6.52
N LEU A 65 -2.69 -7.90 -6.41
CA LEU A 65 -1.25 -7.66 -6.34
C LEU A 65 -0.57 -8.39 -5.20
N ILE A 66 -1.24 -8.47 -4.05
CA ILE A 66 -0.70 -9.11 -2.85
C ILE A 66 -0.73 -10.63 -2.93
N ALA A 67 -1.48 -11.20 -3.88
CA ALA A 67 -1.68 -12.64 -3.96
C ALA A 67 -0.58 -13.27 -4.81
N THR A 68 0.31 -13.96 -4.14
CA THR A 68 1.36 -14.80 -4.73
C THR A 68 1.39 -16.12 -3.99
N ARG A 69 2.09 -17.11 -4.52
CA ARG A 69 2.19 -18.40 -3.85
C ARG A 69 2.81 -18.29 -2.47
N SER A 70 3.73 -17.36 -2.27
CA SER A 70 4.38 -17.16 -0.96
C SER A 70 3.48 -16.42 0.04
N THR A 71 2.43 -15.75 -0.40
CA THR A 71 1.53 -14.99 0.49
C THR A 71 0.24 -15.72 0.84
N ILE A 72 -0.07 -16.84 0.16
CA ILE A 72 -1.28 -17.61 0.45
C ILE A 72 -1.33 -17.97 1.95
N GLY A 73 -2.45 -17.66 2.59
CA GLY A 73 -2.67 -17.88 4.03
C GLY A 73 -2.29 -16.70 4.90
N MET A 74 -1.51 -15.73 4.40
CA MET A 74 -1.24 -14.51 5.13
C MET A 74 -2.47 -13.62 5.18
N TYR A 75 -2.59 -12.79 6.22
CA TYR A 75 -3.57 -11.70 6.17
C TYR A 75 -3.22 -10.75 5.05
N LYS A 76 -4.23 -10.28 4.31
CA LYS A 76 -4.01 -9.37 3.17
C LYS A 76 -3.29 -8.09 3.59
N VAL A 77 -3.61 -7.54 4.76
CA VAL A 77 -2.92 -6.34 5.25
C VAL A 77 -1.42 -6.58 5.48
N ASP A 78 -1.04 -7.74 5.97
CA ASP A 78 0.37 -8.07 6.21
C ASP A 78 1.12 -8.28 4.90
N ALA A 79 0.51 -9.01 3.96
CA ALA A 79 1.10 -9.21 2.63
C ALA A 79 1.30 -7.88 1.89
N MET A 80 0.30 -6.99 1.97
CA MET A 80 0.41 -5.66 1.36
C MET A 80 1.47 -4.80 2.07
N ALA A 81 1.52 -4.83 3.41
CA ALA A 81 2.53 -4.07 4.15
C ALA A 81 3.95 -4.48 3.75
N ASP A 82 4.22 -5.77 3.63
CA ASP A 82 5.52 -6.27 3.20
C ASP A 82 5.87 -5.79 1.79
N ARG A 83 4.89 -5.82 0.88
CA ARG A 83 5.07 -5.34 -0.49
C ARG A 83 5.36 -3.84 -0.53
N LEU A 84 4.64 -3.04 0.25
CA LEU A 84 4.83 -1.59 0.28
C LEU A 84 6.21 -1.23 0.85
N ARG A 85 6.67 -1.93 1.89
CA ARG A 85 8.00 -1.70 2.45
C ARG A 85 9.12 -2.12 1.50
N ASP A 86 8.86 -3.05 0.62
CA ASP A 86 9.80 -3.45 -0.43
C ASP A 86 9.87 -2.40 -1.55
N ILE A 87 8.77 -1.69 -1.79
CA ILE A 87 8.74 -0.58 -2.76
C ILE A 87 9.42 0.66 -2.18
N ASP A 88 9.16 0.98 -0.91
CA ASP A 88 9.73 2.14 -0.23
C ASP A 88 10.05 1.79 1.22
N PRO A 89 11.34 1.60 1.57
CA PRO A 89 11.71 1.25 2.94
C PRO A 89 11.36 2.30 3.98
N GLU A 90 11.11 3.55 3.58
CA GLU A 90 10.78 4.64 4.49
C GLU A 90 9.28 4.74 4.79
N VAL A 91 8.43 3.96 4.10
CA VAL A 91 7.00 4.03 4.33
C VAL A 91 6.63 3.46 5.70
N LEU A 92 5.76 4.18 6.41
CA LEU A 92 5.19 3.73 7.67
C LEU A 92 3.84 3.11 7.39
N VAL A 93 3.73 1.80 7.59
CA VAL A 93 2.50 1.05 7.30
C VAL A 93 1.91 0.53 8.59
N GLY A 94 0.66 0.92 8.86
CA GLY A 94 -0.17 0.26 9.88
C GLY A 94 -0.97 -0.86 9.21
N ALA A 95 -0.86 -2.07 9.73
CA ALA A 95 -1.58 -3.23 9.22
C ALA A 95 -2.57 -3.71 10.28
N TYR A 96 -3.85 -3.52 10.02
CA TYR A 96 -4.92 -3.81 10.98
C TYR A 96 -5.80 -4.94 10.43
N ARG A 97 -5.79 -6.08 11.10
CA ARG A 97 -6.54 -7.29 10.73
C ARG A 97 -7.98 -7.20 11.19
N MET A 98 -8.70 -6.21 10.67
CA MET A 98 -10.08 -5.95 11.08
C MET A 98 -10.85 -5.27 9.96
N PHE A 99 -12.19 -5.42 9.99
CA PHE A 99 -13.07 -4.58 9.19
C PHE A 99 -13.32 -3.27 9.92
N TYR A 100 -13.36 -2.18 9.16
CA TYR A 100 -13.87 -0.93 9.67
C TYR A 100 -15.41 -0.94 9.55
N MET A 101 -16.07 -0.69 10.66
CA MET A 101 -17.52 -0.54 10.74
C MET A 101 -17.81 0.85 11.26
N PRO A 102 -18.37 1.73 10.42
CA PRO A 102 -18.68 3.09 10.85
C PRO A 102 -19.76 3.11 11.92
#